data_2e75bfa8b130f4592a91a366c8c3cb67
#
_entry.id   2e75bfa8b130f4592a91a366c8c3cb67
#
_cell.length_a   1.000
_cell.length_b   1.000
_cell.length_c   1.000
_cell.angle_alpha   90.00
_cell.angle_beta   90.00
_cell.angle_gamma   90.00
#
_symmetry.space_group_name_H-M   'P 1'
#
loop_
_entity.id
_entity.type
_entity.pdbx_description
1 polymer ?
#
loop_
_entity_poly.entity_id
_entity_poly.type
_entity_poly.pdbx_seq_one_letter_code
_entity_poly.pdbx_strand_id
1 'polypeptide(L)'
;LPDEVPPQVVITPHAGELASLLTARGEDVDASDVQNEPLHWALRAHELTGATVLLKGAVTIVVGEPADTDRESDAQGGFADDEQHVRVVVSGRAPAWLGTAGAGDVLAGMLGALLAQQDDEDVSAPDVAACAAYLHGYAAAQASQSDQRGFTPPTIYGSDDRHLRTKLGHPIVASDVIGMIPATFAELLS
;
A
#
# COMPACT_ATOMS: atom_id res chain seq x y z
N LEU A 1 -18.38 7.57 4.87
CA LEU A 1 -17.41 8.67 4.87
C LEU A 1 -18.12 9.98 4.58
N PRO A 2 -17.72 11.13 5.18
CA PRO A 2 -18.14 12.45 4.75
C PRO A 2 -17.76 12.71 3.28
N ASP A 3 -18.33 13.77 2.67
CA ASP A 3 -18.09 14.05 1.25
C ASP A 3 -16.62 14.41 0.96
N GLU A 4 -15.97 15.09 1.88
CA GLU A 4 -14.53 15.31 1.89
C GLU A 4 -13.95 14.93 3.26
N VAL A 5 -12.75 14.38 3.28
CA VAL A 5 -11.99 14.09 4.49
C VAL A 5 -10.65 14.82 4.46
N PRO A 6 -10.07 15.14 5.63
CA PRO A 6 -8.73 15.73 5.68
C PRO A 6 -7.67 14.87 4.99
N PRO A 7 -6.64 15.46 4.35
CA PRO A 7 -5.62 14.73 3.58
C PRO A 7 -4.80 13.71 4.40
N GLN A 8 -4.73 13.88 5.72
CA GLN A 8 -4.10 12.92 6.63
C GLN A 8 -4.95 11.66 6.90
N VAL A 9 -6.21 11.61 6.42
CA VAL A 9 -7.03 10.40 6.51
C VAL A 9 -6.56 9.38 5.48
N VAL A 10 -6.24 8.17 5.95
CA VAL A 10 -5.89 7.04 5.09
C VAL A 10 -6.98 5.99 5.15
N ILE A 11 -7.53 5.62 4.01
CA ILE A 11 -8.44 4.50 3.86
C ILE A 11 -7.70 3.28 3.30
N THR A 12 -8.04 2.08 3.79
CA THR A 12 -7.33 0.85 3.43
C THR A 12 -8.27 -0.20 2.81
N PRO A 13 -8.97 0.11 1.71
CA PRO A 13 -9.92 -0.82 1.11
C PRO A 13 -9.23 -1.98 0.38
N HIS A 14 -9.89 -3.13 0.31
CA HIS A 14 -9.69 -4.09 -0.78
C HIS A 14 -10.62 -3.75 -1.95
N ALA A 15 -10.49 -4.44 -3.10
CA ALA A 15 -11.24 -4.11 -4.31
C ALA A 15 -12.77 -4.03 -4.11
N GLY A 16 -13.35 -4.97 -3.34
CA GLY A 16 -14.79 -4.95 -3.08
C GLY A 16 -15.23 -3.79 -2.16
N GLU A 17 -14.41 -3.42 -1.18
CA GLU A 17 -14.66 -2.27 -0.30
C GLU A 17 -14.55 -0.96 -1.09
N LEU A 18 -13.55 -0.86 -1.98
CA LEU A 18 -13.37 0.30 -2.84
C LEU A 18 -14.53 0.46 -3.82
N ALA A 19 -14.97 -0.63 -4.48
CA ALA A 19 -16.12 -0.61 -5.36
C ALA A 19 -17.39 -0.14 -4.62
N SER A 20 -17.62 -0.63 -3.41
CA SER A 20 -18.76 -0.20 -2.59
C SER A 20 -18.69 1.29 -2.23
N LEU A 21 -17.51 1.81 -1.91
CA LEU A 21 -17.29 3.22 -1.64
C LEU A 21 -17.58 4.08 -2.88
N LEU A 22 -17.06 3.68 -4.04
CA LEU A 22 -17.24 4.38 -5.30
C LEU A 22 -18.70 4.36 -5.77
N THR A 23 -19.38 3.21 -5.65
CA THR A 23 -20.82 3.10 -5.94
C THR A 23 -21.65 4.03 -5.05
N ALA A 24 -21.32 4.15 -3.77
CA ALA A 24 -21.95 5.09 -2.85
C ALA A 24 -21.69 6.56 -3.24
N ARG A 25 -20.69 6.83 -4.07
CA ARG A 25 -20.36 8.15 -4.65
C ARG A 25 -20.87 8.36 -6.07
N GLY A 26 -21.69 7.44 -6.59
CA GLY A 26 -22.35 7.52 -7.87
C GLY A 26 -21.63 6.91 -9.06
N GLU A 27 -20.51 6.22 -8.83
CA GLU A 27 -19.82 5.47 -9.87
C GLU A 27 -20.52 4.12 -10.13
N ASP A 28 -20.51 3.68 -11.39
CA ASP A 28 -21.00 2.34 -11.78
C ASP A 28 -19.80 1.39 -11.92
N VAL A 29 -19.44 0.76 -10.80
CA VAL A 29 -18.21 -0.03 -10.68
C VAL A 29 -18.41 -1.22 -9.76
N ASP A 30 -17.82 -2.36 -10.12
CA ASP A 30 -17.78 -3.56 -9.29
C ASP A 30 -16.33 -3.93 -8.86
N ALA A 31 -16.21 -4.99 -8.05
CA ALA A 31 -14.91 -5.44 -7.57
C ALA A 31 -13.98 -5.94 -8.69
N SER A 32 -14.53 -6.45 -9.79
CA SER A 32 -13.73 -6.92 -10.94
C SER A 32 -13.16 -5.76 -11.74
N ASP A 33 -13.90 -4.66 -11.86
CA ASP A 33 -13.41 -3.44 -12.49
C ASP A 33 -12.23 -2.87 -11.73
N VAL A 34 -12.35 -2.79 -10.39
CA VAL A 34 -11.25 -2.34 -9.52
C VAL A 34 -10.02 -3.26 -9.63
N GLN A 35 -10.23 -4.58 -9.76
CA GLN A 35 -9.11 -5.53 -9.94
C GLN A 35 -8.42 -5.40 -11.31
N ASN A 36 -9.18 -5.06 -12.35
CA ASN A 36 -8.66 -4.91 -13.70
C ASN A 36 -7.90 -3.59 -13.88
N GLU A 37 -8.37 -2.50 -13.26
CA GLU A 37 -7.78 -1.16 -13.37
C GLU A 37 -7.54 -0.53 -11.99
N PRO A 38 -6.71 -1.16 -11.13
CA PRO A 38 -6.62 -0.78 -9.72
C PRO A 38 -6.07 0.63 -9.50
N LEU A 39 -5.14 1.09 -10.32
CA LEU A 39 -4.61 2.45 -10.22
C LEU A 39 -5.67 3.49 -10.60
N HIS A 40 -6.40 3.26 -11.69
CA HIS A 40 -7.49 4.15 -12.11
C HIS A 40 -8.50 4.37 -10.99
N TRP A 41 -8.98 3.30 -10.39
CA TRP A 41 -10.00 3.38 -9.34
C TRP A 41 -9.46 3.90 -8.00
N ALA A 42 -8.18 3.69 -7.70
CA ALA A 42 -7.54 4.29 -6.53
C ALA A 42 -7.41 5.82 -6.68
N LEU A 43 -7.00 6.30 -7.85
CA LEU A 43 -6.96 7.73 -8.19
C LEU A 43 -8.36 8.33 -8.10
N ARG A 44 -9.35 7.67 -8.71
CA ARG A 44 -10.74 8.14 -8.69
C ARG A 44 -11.30 8.23 -7.27
N ALA A 45 -10.99 7.28 -6.41
CA ALA A 45 -11.40 7.32 -5.01
C ALA A 45 -10.73 8.47 -4.24
N HIS A 46 -9.45 8.74 -4.52
CA HIS A 46 -8.74 9.88 -3.96
C HIS A 46 -9.41 11.21 -4.38
N GLU A 47 -9.67 11.40 -5.68
CA GLU A 47 -10.37 12.59 -6.21
C GLU A 47 -11.72 12.82 -5.52
N LEU A 48 -12.51 11.75 -5.33
CA LEU A 48 -13.86 11.84 -4.77
C LEU A 48 -13.90 12.01 -3.26
N THR A 49 -12.81 11.75 -2.55
CA THR A 49 -12.81 11.72 -1.08
C THR A 49 -11.80 12.66 -0.45
N GLY A 50 -10.74 13.05 -1.16
CA GLY A 50 -9.58 13.72 -0.59
C GLY A 50 -8.70 12.82 0.30
N ALA A 51 -9.11 11.57 0.57
CA ALA A 51 -8.36 10.66 1.42
C ALA A 51 -7.14 10.09 0.70
N THR A 52 -6.08 9.79 1.45
CA THR A 52 -5.07 8.84 0.97
C THR A 52 -5.69 7.45 0.87
N VAL A 53 -5.53 6.81 -0.29
CA VAL A 53 -6.09 5.48 -0.60
C VAL A 53 -4.97 4.46 -0.62
N LEU A 54 -4.98 3.52 0.31
CA LEU A 54 -4.14 2.32 0.29
C LEU A 54 -5.01 1.16 -0.22
N LEU A 55 -4.99 0.90 -1.52
CA LEU A 55 -5.73 -0.20 -2.12
C LEU A 55 -4.98 -1.52 -1.94
N LYS A 56 -5.56 -2.39 -1.13
CA LYS A 56 -5.02 -3.74 -0.87
C LYS A 56 -5.26 -4.67 -2.06
N GLY A 57 -4.21 -5.37 -2.49
CA GLY A 57 -4.29 -6.34 -3.59
C GLY A 57 -3.07 -7.26 -3.62
N ALA A 58 -2.90 -8.00 -4.72
CA ALA A 58 -1.67 -8.77 -4.97
C ALA A 58 -0.43 -7.86 -5.03
N VAL A 59 -0.64 -6.63 -5.42
CA VAL A 59 0.25 -5.48 -5.30
C VAL A 59 -0.55 -4.40 -4.60
N THR A 60 0.01 -3.78 -3.57
CA THR A 60 -0.64 -2.67 -2.88
C THR A 60 -0.31 -1.36 -3.58
N ILE A 61 -1.34 -0.56 -3.86
CA ILE A 61 -1.20 0.76 -4.49
C ILE A 61 -1.60 1.81 -3.45
N VAL A 62 -0.76 2.82 -3.28
CA VAL A 62 -1.04 3.97 -2.42
C VAL A 62 -1.13 5.22 -3.28
N VAL A 63 -2.19 5.98 -3.10
CA VAL A 63 -2.46 7.24 -3.83
C VAL A 63 -2.86 8.30 -2.81
N GLY A 64 -2.28 9.49 -2.91
CA GLY A 64 -2.64 10.60 -2.03
C GLY A 64 -1.84 11.86 -2.32
N GLU A 65 -2.00 12.88 -1.51
CA GLU A 65 -1.28 14.14 -1.67
C GLU A 65 0.20 13.99 -1.26
N PRO A 66 1.15 14.50 -2.06
CA PRO A 66 2.56 14.55 -1.69
C PRO A 66 2.79 15.52 -0.51
N ALA A 67 3.97 15.46 0.10
CA ALA A 67 4.41 16.48 1.05
C ALA A 67 4.57 17.85 0.36
N ASP A 68 4.46 18.94 1.12
CA ASP A 68 4.57 20.30 0.54
C ASP A 68 5.96 20.56 -0.05
N THR A 69 7.01 19.98 0.52
CA THR A 69 8.39 20.07 0.01
C THR A 69 8.55 19.43 -1.38
N ASP A 70 7.83 18.36 -1.69
CA ASP A 70 7.84 17.74 -3.01
C ASP A 70 7.16 18.65 -4.05
N ARG A 71 6.13 19.38 -3.68
CA ARG A 71 5.44 20.36 -4.54
C ARG A 71 6.33 21.54 -4.93
N GLU A 72 7.16 22.02 -4.00
CA GLU A 72 8.09 23.13 -4.24
C GLU A 72 9.23 22.73 -5.19
N SER A 73 9.70 21.50 -5.14
CA SER A 73 10.77 21.00 -6.01
C SER A 73 10.32 20.88 -7.47
N ASP A 74 9.08 20.47 -7.71
CA ASP A 74 8.51 20.32 -9.05
C ASP A 74 8.17 21.69 -9.69
N ALA A 75 7.75 22.67 -8.89
CA ALA A 75 7.49 24.02 -9.34
C ALA A 75 8.75 24.74 -9.88
N GLN A 76 9.94 24.40 -9.40
CA GLN A 76 11.22 24.93 -9.88
C GLN A 76 11.67 24.27 -11.20
N GLY A 77 11.10 23.12 -11.57
CA GLY A 77 11.41 22.40 -12.83
C GLY A 77 10.72 22.95 -14.09
N GLY A 78 9.87 23.95 -13.98
CA GLY A 78 9.30 24.69 -15.12
C GLY A 78 8.15 24.01 -15.87
N PHE A 79 7.58 22.93 -15.37
CA PHE A 79 6.35 22.30 -15.86
C PHE A 79 5.19 22.64 -14.92
N ALA A 80 4.80 23.93 -14.91
CA ALA A 80 3.58 24.38 -14.25
C ALA A 80 2.39 24.08 -15.17
N ASP A 81 2.03 22.81 -15.31
CA ASP A 81 0.67 22.43 -15.64
C ASP A 81 -0.08 22.26 -14.31
N ASP A 82 -1.28 22.82 -14.25
CA ASP A 82 -2.21 22.84 -13.12
C ASP A 82 -2.79 21.43 -12.81
N GLU A 83 -2.06 20.38 -13.16
CA GLU A 83 -2.40 19.00 -12.85
C GLU A 83 -2.08 18.74 -11.37
N GLN A 84 -3.09 18.33 -10.63
CA GLN A 84 -2.97 17.91 -9.23
C GLN A 84 -1.82 16.90 -9.11
N HIS A 85 -0.73 17.33 -8.46
CA HIS A 85 0.40 16.46 -8.17
C HIS A 85 -0.04 15.41 -7.15
N VAL A 86 -0.27 14.19 -7.63
CA VAL A 86 -0.69 13.07 -6.80
C VAL A 86 0.50 12.13 -6.60
N ARG A 87 0.80 11.83 -5.35
CA ARG A 87 1.81 10.82 -5.00
C ARG A 87 1.23 9.43 -5.24
N VAL A 88 1.88 8.64 -6.09
CA VAL A 88 1.56 7.23 -6.32
C VAL A 88 2.73 6.36 -5.90
N VAL A 89 2.50 5.44 -4.97
CA VAL A 89 3.49 4.47 -4.53
C VAL A 89 2.94 3.06 -4.73
N VAL A 90 3.75 2.20 -5.33
CA VAL A 90 3.42 0.80 -5.54
C VAL A 90 4.32 -0.05 -4.66
N SER A 91 3.72 -0.74 -3.69
CA SER A 91 4.44 -1.70 -2.86
C SER A 91 4.67 -3.00 -3.63
N GLY A 92 5.83 -3.62 -3.42
CA GLY A 92 6.14 -4.92 -3.99
C GLY A 92 5.22 -6.04 -3.48
N ARG A 93 5.30 -7.20 -4.12
CA ARG A 93 4.50 -8.36 -3.74
C ARG A 93 4.89 -8.86 -2.35
N ALA A 94 3.89 -8.97 -1.48
CA ALA A 94 3.97 -9.72 -0.25
C ALA A 94 3.69 -11.23 -0.53
N PRO A 95 4.03 -12.13 0.40
CA PRO A 95 3.68 -13.54 0.28
C PRO A 95 2.17 -13.73 0.12
N ALA A 96 1.75 -14.67 -0.74
CA ALA A 96 0.33 -14.98 -0.91
C ALA A 96 -0.35 -15.43 0.41
N TRP A 97 0.42 -15.96 1.34
CA TRP A 97 -0.05 -16.36 2.68
C TRP A 97 -0.54 -15.20 3.53
N LEU A 98 -0.20 -13.95 3.17
CA LEU A 98 -0.74 -12.74 3.79
C LEU A 98 -2.23 -12.53 3.51
N GLY A 99 -2.79 -13.22 2.52
CA GLY A 99 -4.24 -13.27 2.24
C GLY A 99 -5.03 -14.04 3.29
N THR A 100 -4.71 -13.87 4.57
CA THR A 100 -5.40 -14.51 5.71
C THR A 100 -6.33 -13.53 6.43
N ALA A 101 -7.37 -14.07 7.09
CA ALA A 101 -8.32 -13.25 7.85
C ALA A 101 -7.60 -12.48 8.96
N GLY A 102 -7.95 -11.20 9.13
CA GLY A 102 -7.36 -10.30 10.12
C GLY A 102 -6.04 -9.64 9.72
N ALA A 103 -5.40 -10.05 8.61
CA ALA A 103 -4.18 -9.42 8.15
C ALA A 103 -4.37 -7.93 7.79
N GLY A 104 -5.55 -7.57 7.26
CA GLY A 104 -5.90 -6.18 6.99
C GLY A 104 -6.01 -5.33 8.27
N ASP A 105 -6.50 -5.91 9.37
CA ASP A 105 -6.59 -5.23 10.67
C ASP A 105 -5.19 -5.01 11.27
N VAL A 106 -4.26 -5.95 11.07
CA VAL A 106 -2.84 -5.78 11.45
C VAL A 106 -2.24 -4.60 10.68
N LEU A 107 -2.44 -4.54 9.36
CA LEU A 107 -1.97 -3.42 8.54
C LEU A 107 -2.56 -2.08 9.03
N ALA A 108 -3.87 -2.03 9.28
CA ALA A 108 -4.53 -0.81 9.76
C ALA A 108 -3.98 -0.37 11.13
N GLY A 109 -3.72 -1.31 12.04
CA GLY A 109 -3.11 -1.03 13.34
C GLY A 109 -1.67 -0.50 13.23
N MET A 110 -0.85 -1.12 12.37
CA MET A 110 0.51 -0.65 12.08
C MET A 110 0.51 0.76 11.48
N LEU A 111 -0.34 0.98 10.48
CA LEU A 111 -0.49 2.29 9.82
C LEU A 111 -0.92 3.37 10.82
N GLY A 112 -1.93 3.09 11.65
CA GLY A 112 -2.39 4.03 12.66
C GLY A 112 -1.30 4.38 13.68
N ALA A 113 -0.48 3.39 14.08
CA ALA A 113 0.65 3.62 14.99
C ALA A 113 1.76 4.48 14.33
N LEU A 114 2.06 4.27 13.06
CA LEU A 114 3.04 5.06 12.32
C LEU A 114 2.56 6.50 12.09
N LEU A 115 1.30 6.67 11.67
CA LEU A 115 0.70 8.00 11.50
C LEU A 115 0.67 8.80 12.83
N ALA A 116 0.42 8.12 13.96
CA ALA A 116 0.39 8.77 15.26
C ALA A 116 1.76 9.21 15.78
N GLN A 117 2.83 8.68 15.22
CA GLN A 117 4.22 9.00 15.59
C GLN A 117 4.91 9.91 14.57
N GLN A 118 4.26 10.13 13.43
CA GLN A 118 4.80 10.98 12.38
C GLN A 118 4.64 12.45 12.81
N ASP A 119 5.76 13.17 12.87
CA ASP A 119 5.88 14.59 13.24
C ASP A 119 6.72 15.40 12.24
N ASP A 120 7.19 14.76 11.17
CA ASP A 120 8.00 15.34 10.12
C ASP A 120 7.09 15.86 8.99
N GLU A 121 7.09 17.17 8.75
CA GLU A 121 6.29 17.82 7.71
C GLU A 121 6.72 17.41 6.31
N ASP A 122 7.95 16.89 6.14
CA ASP A 122 8.49 16.41 4.87
C ASP A 122 7.99 14.99 4.52
N VAL A 123 7.27 14.32 5.43
CA VAL A 123 6.74 12.96 5.21
C VAL A 123 5.23 13.01 5.03
N SER A 124 4.76 12.62 3.86
CA SER A 124 3.33 12.60 3.53
C SER A 124 2.60 11.37 4.06
N ALA A 125 1.25 11.47 4.18
CA ALA A 125 0.42 10.33 4.54
C ALA A 125 0.55 9.14 3.56
N PRO A 126 0.66 9.32 2.23
CA PRO A 126 0.99 8.25 1.29
C PRO A 126 2.32 7.56 1.58
N ASP A 127 3.36 8.29 1.98
CA ASP A 127 4.67 7.69 2.28
C ASP A 127 4.60 6.82 3.54
N VAL A 128 3.91 7.28 4.57
CA VAL A 128 3.65 6.49 5.79
C VAL A 128 2.83 5.25 5.47
N ALA A 129 1.81 5.38 4.62
CA ALA A 129 0.97 4.26 4.19
C ALA A 129 1.76 3.22 3.39
N ALA A 130 2.64 3.67 2.49
CA ALA A 130 3.52 2.80 1.72
C ALA A 130 4.53 2.07 2.62
N CYS A 131 5.11 2.78 3.60
CA CYS A 131 5.98 2.20 4.61
C CYS A 131 5.26 1.12 5.43
N ALA A 132 4.04 1.39 5.90
CA ALA A 132 3.22 0.42 6.62
C ALA A 132 2.95 -0.85 5.77
N ALA A 133 2.60 -0.68 4.50
CA ALA A 133 2.36 -1.80 3.59
C ALA A 133 3.63 -2.64 3.37
N TYR A 134 4.78 -2.00 3.21
CA TYR A 134 6.07 -2.67 3.07
C TYR A 134 6.43 -3.47 4.32
N LEU A 135 6.38 -2.84 5.50
CA LEU A 135 6.69 -3.49 6.79
C LEU A 135 5.76 -4.68 7.06
N HIS A 136 4.48 -4.53 6.76
CA HIS A 136 3.49 -5.60 6.90
C HIS A 136 3.80 -6.79 6.00
N GLY A 137 4.12 -6.54 4.72
CA GLY A 137 4.54 -7.58 3.79
C GLY A 137 5.85 -8.26 4.19
N TYR A 138 6.80 -7.50 4.72
CA TYR A 138 8.08 -8.00 5.20
C TYR A 138 7.90 -8.92 6.44
N ALA A 139 7.11 -8.47 7.43
CA ALA A 139 6.77 -9.28 8.60
C ALA A 139 6.08 -10.60 8.21
N ALA A 140 5.19 -10.55 7.22
CA ALA A 140 4.53 -11.74 6.68
C ALA A 140 5.52 -12.69 5.99
N ALA A 141 6.50 -12.15 5.27
CA ALA A 141 7.56 -12.95 4.66
C ALA A 141 8.42 -13.66 5.70
N GLN A 142 8.77 -12.98 6.78
CA GLN A 142 9.47 -13.60 7.91
C GLN A 142 8.61 -14.67 8.57
N ALA A 143 7.35 -14.37 8.88
CA ALA A 143 6.41 -15.29 9.52
C ALA A 143 6.21 -16.55 8.68
N SER A 144 6.02 -16.43 7.37
CA SER A 144 5.81 -17.56 6.46
C SER A 144 7.10 -18.25 6.02
N GLN A 145 8.27 -17.72 6.37
CA GLN A 145 9.57 -18.13 5.84
C GLN A 145 9.66 -18.09 4.31
N SER A 146 9.02 -17.09 3.72
CA SER A 146 9.05 -16.81 2.28
C SER A 146 10.24 -15.93 1.92
N ASP A 147 10.77 -16.06 0.70
CA ASP A 147 11.76 -15.14 0.15
C ASP A 147 11.12 -13.91 -0.50
N GLN A 148 9.78 -13.80 -0.50
CA GLN A 148 9.04 -12.67 -1.05
C GLN A 148 9.03 -11.48 -0.08
N ARG A 149 10.18 -10.82 0.03
CA ARG A 149 10.41 -9.66 0.91
C ARG A 149 10.37 -8.36 0.10
N GLY A 150 9.19 -7.95 -0.33
CA GLY A 150 9.06 -6.77 -1.17
C GLY A 150 9.16 -7.09 -2.68
N PHE A 151 9.73 -6.18 -3.47
CA PHE A 151 9.81 -6.34 -4.92
C PHE A 151 10.66 -7.55 -5.31
N THR A 152 10.00 -8.63 -5.70
CA THR A 152 10.65 -9.73 -6.41
C THR A 152 10.47 -9.45 -7.90
N PRO A 153 11.57 -9.20 -8.66
CA PRO A 153 11.45 -8.98 -10.09
C PRO A 153 10.76 -10.19 -10.74
N PRO A 154 9.93 -9.97 -11.77
CA PRO A 154 9.32 -11.07 -12.48
C PRO A 154 10.42 -11.98 -13.02
N THR A 155 10.29 -13.27 -12.77
CA THR A 155 11.18 -14.28 -13.35
C THR A 155 11.05 -14.18 -14.87
N ILE A 156 12.13 -13.85 -15.57
CA ILE A 156 12.12 -13.87 -17.04
C ILE A 156 11.89 -15.31 -17.46
N TYR A 157 10.79 -15.55 -18.16
CA TYR A 157 10.46 -16.85 -18.70
C TYR A 157 11.64 -17.33 -19.57
N GLY A 158 12.25 -18.46 -19.20
CA GLY A 158 13.28 -19.11 -20.00
C GLY A 158 14.71 -19.12 -19.43
N SER A 159 14.98 -18.52 -18.29
CA SER A 159 16.25 -18.77 -17.61
C SER A 159 16.20 -20.11 -16.90
N ASP A 160 17.12 -21.02 -17.25
CA ASP A 160 17.30 -22.32 -16.60
C ASP A 160 17.95 -22.18 -15.22
N ASP A 161 17.78 -21.05 -14.56
CA ASP A 161 18.30 -20.69 -13.26
C ASP A 161 17.50 -21.36 -12.15
N ARG A 162 17.79 -22.66 -11.95
CA ARG A 162 17.33 -23.42 -10.77
C ARG A 162 17.76 -22.79 -9.44
N HIS A 163 18.58 -21.76 -9.48
CA HIS A 163 19.06 -20.98 -8.33
C HIS A 163 18.09 -19.88 -7.88
N LEU A 164 17.09 -19.53 -8.69
CA LEU A 164 16.07 -18.51 -8.39
C LEU A 164 14.71 -19.10 -8.00
N ARG A 165 14.68 -20.31 -7.42
CA ARG A 165 13.43 -20.83 -6.85
C ARG A 165 13.07 -20.00 -5.62
N THR A 166 12.15 -19.05 -5.82
CA THR A 166 11.54 -18.30 -4.73
C THR A 166 10.90 -19.27 -3.75
N LYS A 167 11.34 -19.26 -2.51
CA LYS A 167 10.71 -20.03 -1.45
C LYS A 167 9.36 -19.41 -1.13
N LEU A 168 8.28 -20.13 -1.42
CA LEU A 168 6.92 -19.62 -1.22
C LEU A 168 6.52 -19.53 0.26
N GLY A 169 7.23 -20.24 1.14
CA GLY A 169 6.93 -20.30 2.56
C GLY A 169 5.77 -21.24 2.89
N HIS A 170 5.12 -20.99 4.02
CA HIS A 170 4.02 -21.79 4.55
C HIS A 170 2.85 -20.91 5.01
N PRO A 171 1.63 -21.48 5.19
CA PRO A 171 0.48 -20.74 5.71
C PRO A 171 0.79 -20.08 7.06
N ILE A 172 0.22 -18.88 7.24
CA ILE A 172 0.30 -18.08 8.45
C ILE A 172 -1.08 -17.56 8.84
N VAL A 173 -1.22 -17.12 10.08
CA VAL A 173 -2.37 -16.38 10.58
C VAL A 173 -1.96 -14.96 10.98
N ALA A 174 -2.92 -14.06 11.17
CA ALA A 174 -2.64 -12.66 11.47
C ALA A 174 -1.73 -12.46 12.71
N SER A 175 -1.89 -13.29 13.74
CA SER A 175 -1.04 -13.24 14.95
C SER A 175 0.43 -13.57 14.68
N ASP A 176 0.73 -14.39 13.66
CA ASP A 176 2.11 -14.70 13.29
C ASP A 176 2.79 -13.45 12.69
N VAL A 177 2.04 -12.68 11.90
CA VAL A 177 2.52 -11.39 11.36
C VAL A 177 2.82 -10.42 12.50
N ILE A 178 1.90 -10.28 13.47
CA ILE A 178 2.10 -9.42 14.66
C ILE A 178 3.38 -9.84 15.40
N GLY A 179 3.60 -11.15 15.59
CA GLY A 179 4.78 -11.66 16.27
C GLY A 179 6.10 -11.32 15.59
N MET A 180 6.10 -11.10 14.27
CA MET A 180 7.30 -10.74 13.51
C MET A 180 7.58 -9.24 13.41
N ILE A 181 6.63 -8.37 13.75
CA ILE A 181 6.80 -6.91 13.66
C ILE A 181 8.07 -6.42 14.41
N PRO A 182 8.34 -6.80 15.66
CA PRO A 182 9.56 -6.36 16.34
C PRO A 182 10.85 -6.81 15.65
N ALA A 183 10.87 -8.05 15.14
CA ALA A 183 12.03 -8.58 14.42
C ALA A 183 12.24 -7.87 13.07
N THR A 184 11.16 -7.52 12.38
CA THR A 184 11.19 -6.72 11.14
C THR A 184 11.86 -5.37 11.37
N PHE A 185 11.46 -4.64 12.39
CA PHE A 185 12.10 -3.36 12.74
C PHE A 185 13.57 -3.54 13.12
N ALA A 186 13.90 -4.54 13.93
CA ALA A 186 15.28 -4.81 14.33
C ALA A 186 16.19 -5.11 13.13
N GLU A 187 15.69 -5.86 12.13
CA GLU A 187 16.46 -6.18 10.92
C GLU A 187 16.65 -4.96 10.00
N LEU A 188 15.64 -4.12 9.86
CA LEU A 188 15.69 -2.97 8.94
C LEU A 188 16.43 -1.76 9.51
N LEU A 189 16.57 -1.67 10.83
CA LEU A 189 17.26 -0.56 11.51
C LEU A 189 18.70 -0.90 11.94
N SER A 190 19.18 -2.12 11.67
CA SER A 190 20.54 -2.59 11.96
C SER A 190 21.47 -2.36 10.78
#